data_7572f3b9758c28a4c6aa469e421a8f46
#
_entry.id   7572f3b9758c28a4c6aa469e421a8f46
#
_cell.length_a   1.000
_cell.length_b   1.000
_cell.length_c   1.000
_cell.angle_alpha   90.00
_cell.angle_beta   90.00
_cell.angle_gamma   90.00
#
_symmetry.space_group_name_H-M   'P 1'
#
loop_
_entity.id
_entity.type
_entity.pdbx_description
1 polymer ?
#
loop_
_entity_poly.entity_id
_entity_poly.type
_entity_poly.pdbx_seq_one_letter_code
_entity_poly.pdbx_strand_id
1 'polypeptide(L)'
;VGMLGMHGNYAPNIKNRDCDLLVAIGMRFDDRVTGDPSNFGINAKIVHLEIDPAEINKLVYADVPVLGDVKRTLPMITEKISKCDHSEWIDEFRVCYNIEREEIIEPAIERRGPHLRMGEVVDAVARQFDDAILVTDVGQQQMFASRYFRFKHTRSIITSGGLGTMGFGLPAAIGAKIGAPDRDVCLFVGDGGLQMTLQELGTIFQSSVPVKIILMNNGFLGMVRQWQELFYNHRYSFTELTNPDFELIARGNHIPYRCIERHDELDEAIAQMKSCPTAFLLEVRVEREENVFPMVPAGMPVNDIRLE
;
A
#
# COMPACT_ATOMS: atom_id res chain seq x y z
N VAL A 1 -4.10 -2.96 14.13
CA VAL A 1 -5.54 -2.99 13.87
C VAL A 1 -5.86 -2.63 12.42
N GLY A 2 -4.89 -2.42 11.55
CA GLY A 2 -5.06 -2.11 10.14
C GLY A 2 -4.96 -0.62 9.82
N MET A 3 -5.14 -0.32 8.54
CA MET A 3 -5.03 1.02 7.96
C MET A 3 -6.41 1.67 7.86
N LEU A 4 -6.52 2.92 8.26
CA LEU A 4 -7.71 3.76 8.10
C LEU A 4 -7.65 4.52 6.78
N GLY A 5 -8.78 4.89 6.22
CA GLY A 5 -8.90 5.77 5.06
C GLY A 5 -9.41 5.10 3.80
N MET A 6 -9.28 5.81 2.67
CA MET A 6 -9.90 5.47 1.38
C MET A 6 -9.64 4.02 0.93
N HIS A 7 -8.41 3.54 1.00
CA HIS A 7 -8.02 2.16 0.70
C HIS A 7 -7.59 1.42 1.97
N GLY A 8 -8.12 1.82 3.12
CA GLY A 8 -7.87 1.19 4.40
C GLY A 8 -8.58 -0.16 4.55
N ASN A 9 -8.40 -0.75 5.72
CA ASN A 9 -9.10 -1.97 6.10
C ASN A 9 -10.55 -1.69 6.49
N TYR A 10 -11.41 -2.67 6.35
CA TYR A 10 -12.83 -2.55 6.66
C TYR A 10 -13.07 -2.19 8.14
N ALA A 11 -12.43 -2.92 9.06
CA ALA A 11 -12.63 -2.75 10.50
C ALA A 11 -12.36 -1.31 11.01
N PRO A 12 -11.17 -0.70 10.81
CA PRO A 12 -10.91 0.65 11.32
C PRO A 12 -11.80 1.71 10.68
N ASN A 13 -12.21 1.55 9.42
CA ASN A 13 -13.12 2.49 8.76
C ASN A 13 -14.52 2.43 9.38
N ILE A 14 -15.08 1.24 9.58
CA ILE A 14 -16.39 1.07 10.22
C ILE A 14 -16.34 1.57 11.67
N LYS A 15 -15.32 1.18 12.42
CA LYS A 15 -15.20 1.49 13.85
C LYS A 15 -14.81 2.93 14.17
N ASN A 16 -14.38 3.71 13.20
CA ASN A 16 -14.17 5.14 13.36
C ASN A 16 -15.43 5.89 13.81
N ARG A 17 -16.60 5.47 13.33
CA ARG A 17 -17.88 6.07 13.72
C ARG A 17 -18.33 5.67 15.14
N ASP A 18 -17.99 4.45 15.56
CA ASP A 18 -18.50 3.86 16.79
C ASP A 18 -17.65 4.21 18.02
N CYS A 19 -16.42 4.73 17.82
CA CYS A 19 -15.55 5.06 18.94
C CYS A 19 -16.03 6.29 19.71
N ASP A 20 -15.82 6.27 21.04
CA ASP A 20 -16.10 7.38 21.96
C ASP A 20 -14.88 8.26 22.22
N LEU A 21 -13.67 7.72 21.96
CA LEU A 21 -12.39 8.43 22.07
C LEU A 21 -11.52 8.11 20.86
N LEU A 22 -11.05 9.16 20.17
CA LEU A 22 -10.08 9.10 19.09
C LEU A 22 -8.79 9.79 19.51
N VAL A 23 -7.70 9.05 19.64
CA VAL A 23 -6.38 9.61 19.93
C VAL A 23 -5.58 9.65 18.62
N ALA A 24 -5.47 10.82 18.03
CA ALA A 24 -4.71 11.08 16.82
C ALA A 24 -3.26 11.48 17.15
N ILE A 25 -2.28 10.77 16.63
CA ILE A 25 -0.86 10.99 16.94
C ILE A 25 -0.10 11.25 15.64
N GLY A 26 0.38 12.49 15.46
CA GLY A 26 1.09 12.91 14.25
C GLY A 26 0.24 12.77 12.98
N MET A 27 -1.04 13.05 13.07
CA MET A 27 -2.01 12.85 12.00
C MET A 27 -2.49 14.20 11.46
N ARG A 28 -2.29 14.44 10.17
CA ARG A 28 -2.72 15.69 9.50
C ARG A 28 -4.18 15.68 9.03
N PHE A 29 -4.92 14.60 9.25
CA PHE A 29 -6.34 14.45 8.85
C PHE A 29 -6.60 14.74 7.36
N ASP A 30 -5.72 14.30 6.46
CA ASP A 30 -5.91 14.51 5.03
C ASP A 30 -7.11 13.74 4.47
N ASP A 31 -7.57 14.16 3.30
CA ASP A 31 -8.78 13.65 2.66
C ASP A 31 -8.73 12.15 2.31
N ARG A 32 -7.52 11.58 2.14
CA ARG A 32 -7.34 10.15 1.87
C ARG A 32 -7.60 9.31 3.12
N VAL A 33 -7.47 9.91 4.30
CA VAL A 33 -7.69 9.25 5.58
C VAL A 33 -9.07 9.56 6.14
N THR A 34 -9.53 10.80 6.05
CA THR A 34 -10.79 11.22 6.65
C THR A 34 -12.01 11.04 5.76
N GLY A 35 -11.82 10.99 4.43
CA GLY A 35 -12.92 11.12 3.50
C GLY A 35 -13.64 12.45 3.73
N ASP A 36 -14.89 12.41 4.23
CA ASP A 36 -15.61 13.58 4.72
C ASP A 36 -15.20 13.92 6.17
N PRO A 37 -14.43 15.02 6.39
CA PRO A 37 -13.97 15.39 7.73
C PRO A 37 -15.10 15.70 8.73
N SER A 38 -16.28 16.10 8.24
CA SER A 38 -17.42 16.44 9.11
C SER A 38 -18.04 15.20 9.76
N ASN A 39 -17.81 14.04 9.21
CA ASN A 39 -18.27 12.74 9.69
C ASN A 39 -17.17 11.88 10.32
N PHE A 40 -15.93 12.40 10.39
CA PHE A 40 -14.80 11.65 10.92
C PHE A 40 -14.78 11.68 12.45
N GLY A 41 -14.87 10.50 13.09
CA GLY A 41 -14.93 10.39 14.55
C GLY A 41 -16.09 11.15 15.18
N ILE A 42 -17.24 11.22 14.49
CA ILE A 42 -18.37 12.10 14.85
C ILE A 42 -18.91 11.89 16.26
N ASN A 43 -18.77 10.68 16.82
CA ASN A 43 -19.21 10.35 18.17
C ASN A 43 -18.09 10.41 19.20
N ALA A 44 -16.85 10.67 18.77
CA ALA A 44 -15.68 10.61 19.62
C ALA A 44 -15.29 11.97 20.20
N LYS A 45 -14.70 11.94 21.41
CA LYS A 45 -13.81 12.99 21.88
C LYS A 45 -12.46 12.83 21.18
N ILE A 46 -11.93 13.91 20.61
CA ILE A 46 -10.70 13.88 19.82
C ILE A 46 -9.54 14.48 20.61
N VAL A 47 -8.52 13.66 20.86
CA VAL A 47 -7.23 14.08 21.43
C VAL A 47 -6.22 14.09 20.27
N HIS A 48 -5.64 15.24 19.97
CA HIS A 48 -4.69 15.39 18.86
C HIS A 48 -3.31 15.76 19.36
N LEU A 49 -2.37 14.79 19.31
CA LEU A 49 -0.95 14.99 19.61
C LEU A 49 -0.23 15.34 18.31
N GLU A 50 0.26 16.57 18.21
CA GLU A 50 0.90 17.06 16.99
C GLU A 50 2.08 17.98 17.31
N ILE A 51 3.13 17.93 16.50
CA ILE A 51 4.31 18.78 16.62
C ILE A 51 4.17 20.09 15.84
N ASP A 52 3.39 20.07 14.75
CA ASP A 52 3.12 21.24 13.94
C ASP A 52 1.85 21.97 14.40
N PRO A 53 1.97 23.20 14.94
CA PRO A 53 0.79 23.96 15.37
C PRO A 53 -0.18 24.27 14.23
N ALA A 54 0.28 24.27 12.97
CA ALA A 54 -0.57 24.53 11.80
C ALA A 54 -1.54 23.39 11.48
N GLU A 55 -1.29 22.18 11.95
CA GLU A 55 -2.18 21.04 11.75
C GLU A 55 -3.27 20.93 12.82
N ILE A 56 -3.10 21.58 13.98
CA ILE A 56 -4.11 21.59 15.06
C ILE A 56 -5.36 22.34 14.61
N ASN A 57 -6.52 21.68 14.70
CA ASN A 57 -7.83 22.22 14.32
C ASN A 57 -7.96 22.69 12.87
N LYS A 58 -7.11 22.21 11.98
CA LYS A 58 -7.11 22.59 10.56
C LYS A 58 -8.28 21.98 9.79
N LEU A 59 -8.51 20.70 9.94
CA LEU A 59 -9.56 19.95 9.23
C LEU A 59 -10.55 19.30 10.19
N VAL A 60 -10.07 18.74 11.28
CA VAL A 60 -10.88 18.13 12.33
C VAL A 60 -10.61 18.86 13.62
N TYR A 61 -11.69 19.24 14.34
CA TYR A 61 -11.57 19.92 15.61
C TYR A 61 -11.18 18.95 16.72
N ALA A 62 -10.12 19.26 17.46
CA ALA A 62 -9.67 18.48 18.61
C ALA A 62 -10.27 19.03 19.91
N ASP A 63 -10.96 18.19 20.68
CA ASP A 63 -11.40 18.53 22.04
C ASP A 63 -10.21 18.80 22.97
N VAL A 64 -9.12 18.04 22.77
CA VAL A 64 -7.89 18.18 23.56
C VAL A 64 -6.68 18.23 22.61
N PRO A 65 -6.23 19.41 22.17
CA PRO A 65 -5.00 19.56 21.43
C PRO A 65 -3.78 19.42 22.35
N VAL A 66 -2.78 18.64 21.92
CA VAL A 66 -1.52 18.45 22.65
C VAL A 66 -0.37 18.78 21.69
N LEU A 67 0.12 20.03 21.76
CA LEU A 67 1.22 20.48 20.94
C LEU A 67 2.57 20.04 21.53
N GLY A 68 3.37 19.30 20.77
CA GLY A 68 4.71 18.88 21.16
C GLY A 68 5.19 17.59 20.49
N ASP A 69 6.48 17.30 20.69
CA ASP A 69 7.08 16.06 20.23
C ASP A 69 6.46 14.86 20.98
N VAL A 70 5.93 13.89 20.22
CA VAL A 70 5.29 12.69 20.75
C VAL A 70 6.20 11.87 21.67
N LYS A 71 7.53 11.90 21.45
CA LYS A 71 8.50 11.27 22.35
C LYS A 71 8.45 11.82 23.77
N ARG A 72 7.97 13.05 23.94
CA ARG A 72 7.84 13.72 25.24
C ARG A 72 6.40 13.68 25.74
N THR A 73 5.43 13.92 24.87
CA THR A 73 4.02 14.05 25.27
C THR A 73 3.35 12.70 25.55
N LEU A 74 3.63 11.67 24.76
CA LEU A 74 3.02 10.36 24.94
C LEU A 74 3.37 9.67 26.27
N PRO A 75 4.64 9.65 26.74
CA PRO A 75 4.96 9.12 28.07
C PRO A 75 4.21 9.83 29.21
N MET A 76 4.07 11.16 29.15
CA MET A 76 3.34 11.94 30.17
C MET A 76 1.85 11.55 30.27
N ILE A 77 1.24 11.18 29.15
CA ILE A 77 -0.13 10.67 29.09
C ILE A 77 -0.16 9.24 29.64
N THR A 78 0.75 8.40 29.19
CA THR A 78 0.80 6.98 29.55
C THR A 78 0.96 6.78 31.06
N GLU A 79 1.72 7.64 31.75
CA GLU A 79 1.89 7.62 33.21
C GLU A 79 0.59 7.89 33.98
N LYS A 80 -0.41 8.52 33.35
CA LYS A 80 -1.67 8.96 33.99
C LYS A 80 -2.85 8.06 33.68
N ILE A 81 -2.73 7.14 32.73
CA ILE A 81 -3.80 6.22 32.34
C ILE A 81 -3.62 4.87 33.01
N SER A 82 -4.72 4.26 33.41
CA SER A 82 -4.76 2.90 33.94
C SER A 82 -4.99 1.90 32.82
N LYS A 83 -4.49 0.68 33.01
CA LYS A 83 -4.81 -0.42 32.09
C LYS A 83 -6.31 -0.75 32.21
N CYS A 84 -7.00 -0.72 31.08
CA CYS A 84 -8.41 -1.12 30.97
C CYS A 84 -8.54 -2.39 30.14
N ASP A 85 -9.65 -3.07 30.32
CA ASP A 85 -10.04 -4.18 29.45
C ASP A 85 -10.91 -3.66 28.31
N HIS A 86 -10.50 -3.92 27.09
CA HIS A 86 -11.20 -3.56 25.86
C HIS A 86 -11.47 -4.80 24.98
N SER A 87 -11.57 -5.99 25.60
CA SER A 87 -11.75 -7.25 24.86
C SER A 87 -13.01 -7.25 24.00
N GLU A 88 -14.13 -6.76 24.51
CA GLU A 88 -15.38 -6.64 23.74
C GLU A 88 -15.22 -5.75 22.51
N TRP A 89 -14.58 -4.58 22.66
CA TRP A 89 -14.28 -3.68 21.54
C TRP A 89 -13.35 -4.32 20.50
N ILE A 90 -12.34 -5.06 20.94
CA ILE A 90 -11.43 -5.81 20.06
C ILE A 90 -12.17 -6.93 19.32
N ASP A 91 -13.12 -7.60 19.97
CA ASP A 91 -13.91 -8.65 19.34
C ASP A 91 -14.82 -8.12 18.22
N GLU A 92 -15.34 -6.91 18.34
CA GLU A 92 -16.07 -6.26 17.26
C GLU A 92 -15.19 -6.01 16.03
N PHE A 93 -13.91 -5.62 16.23
CA PHE A 93 -12.95 -5.54 15.12
C PHE A 93 -12.72 -6.90 14.45
N ARG A 94 -12.67 -7.99 15.24
CA ARG A 94 -12.50 -9.35 14.70
C ARG A 94 -13.64 -9.74 13.77
N VAL A 95 -14.88 -9.36 14.11
CA VAL A 95 -16.04 -9.58 13.22
C VAL A 95 -15.82 -8.88 11.88
N CYS A 96 -15.44 -7.60 11.89
CA CYS A 96 -15.16 -6.85 10.66
C CYS A 96 -13.99 -7.44 9.86
N TYR A 97 -12.95 -7.94 10.53
CA TYR A 97 -11.84 -8.64 9.85
C TYR A 97 -12.26 -9.92 9.17
N ASN A 98 -13.16 -10.69 9.78
CA ASN A 98 -13.66 -11.90 9.14
C ASN A 98 -14.43 -11.57 7.86
N ILE A 99 -15.26 -10.52 7.88
CA ILE A 99 -15.95 -10.02 6.67
C ILE A 99 -14.93 -9.64 5.60
N GLU A 100 -13.95 -8.79 5.92
CA GLU A 100 -12.91 -8.39 4.94
C GLU A 100 -12.12 -9.58 4.41
N ARG A 101 -11.81 -10.54 5.29
CA ARG A 101 -11.08 -11.74 4.89
C ARG A 101 -11.87 -12.59 3.89
N GLU A 102 -13.14 -12.85 4.16
CA GLU A 102 -14.01 -13.70 3.34
C GLU A 102 -14.37 -13.03 2.02
N GLU A 103 -14.71 -11.73 2.04
CA GLU A 103 -15.19 -11.00 0.86
C GLU A 103 -14.06 -10.48 -0.03
N ILE A 104 -12.89 -10.15 0.54
CA ILE A 104 -11.82 -9.45 -0.18
C ILE A 104 -10.52 -10.27 -0.22
N ILE A 105 -10.00 -10.67 0.98
CA ILE A 105 -8.62 -11.18 1.05
C ILE A 105 -8.53 -12.57 0.43
N GLU A 106 -9.36 -13.51 0.86
CA GLU A 106 -9.33 -14.89 0.34
C GLU A 106 -9.59 -14.94 -1.16
N PRO A 107 -10.63 -14.26 -1.71
CA PRO A 107 -10.85 -14.24 -3.14
C PRO A 107 -9.71 -13.62 -3.96
N ALA A 108 -8.97 -12.64 -3.41
CA ALA A 108 -7.90 -11.97 -4.13
C ALA A 108 -6.59 -12.77 -4.19
N ILE A 109 -6.35 -13.65 -3.21
CA ILE A 109 -5.15 -14.50 -3.17
C ILE A 109 -5.37 -15.89 -3.77
N GLU A 110 -6.63 -16.27 -4.03
CA GLU A 110 -6.95 -17.55 -4.63
C GLU A 110 -6.52 -17.60 -6.10
N ARG A 111 -5.80 -18.68 -6.46
CA ARG A 111 -5.36 -18.92 -7.85
C ARG A 111 -6.53 -19.39 -8.71
N ARG A 112 -7.26 -18.44 -9.28
CA ARG A 112 -8.44 -18.71 -10.10
C ARG A 112 -8.54 -17.76 -11.29
N GLY A 113 -9.29 -18.20 -12.30
CA GLY A 113 -9.45 -17.43 -13.53
C GLY A 113 -8.29 -17.62 -14.52
N PRO A 114 -8.31 -16.92 -15.65
CA PRO A 114 -7.31 -17.10 -16.70
C PRO A 114 -6.02 -16.30 -16.48
N HIS A 115 -6.05 -15.26 -15.64
CA HIS A 115 -4.95 -14.33 -15.45
C HIS A 115 -4.52 -14.25 -13.99
N LEU A 116 -3.23 -14.00 -13.78
CA LEU A 116 -2.67 -13.69 -12.47
C LEU A 116 -3.32 -12.43 -11.88
N ARG A 117 -3.59 -12.43 -10.58
CA ARG A 117 -4.15 -11.28 -9.86
C ARG A 117 -3.09 -10.63 -8.98
N MET A 118 -3.19 -9.29 -8.80
CA MET A 118 -2.19 -8.56 -8.02
C MET A 118 -2.06 -9.06 -6.57
N GLY A 119 -3.20 -9.37 -5.91
CA GLY A 119 -3.21 -9.91 -4.54
C GLY A 119 -2.48 -11.25 -4.43
N GLU A 120 -2.72 -12.16 -5.37
CA GLU A 120 -2.05 -13.47 -5.46
C GLU A 120 -0.52 -13.31 -5.60
N VAL A 121 -0.08 -12.40 -6.48
CA VAL A 121 1.35 -12.17 -6.70
C VAL A 121 2.02 -11.62 -5.45
N VAL A 122 1.39 -10.64 -4.79
CA VAL A 122 1.94 -10.07 -3.55
C VAL A 122 2.03 -11.12 -2.44
N ASP A 123 0.99 -11.92 -2.24
CA ASP A 123 0.99 -12.98 -1.22
C ASP A 123 2.06 -14.05 -1.51
N ALA A 124 2.23 -14.44 -2.78
CA ALA A 124 3.26 -15.40 -3.18
C ALA A 124 4.68 -14.87 -2.95
N VAL A 125 4.95 -13.58 -3.29
CA VAL A 125 6.22 -12.93 -2.98
C VAL A 125 6.43 -12.84 -1.46
N ALA A 126 5.44 -12.42 -0.70
CA ALA A 126 5.53 -12.27 0.76
C ALA A 126 5.83 -13.60 1.47
N ARG A 127 5.33 -14.73 0.94
CA ARG A 127 5.66 -16.06 1.49
C ARG A 127 7.12 -16.44 1.29
N GLN A 128 7.73 -16.05 0.17
CA GLN A 128 9.12 -16.39 -0.12
C GLN A 128 10.12 -15.37 0.43
N PHE A 129 9.73 -14.09 0.55
CA PHE A 129 10.56 -12.98 1.05
C PHE A 129 10.03 -12.49 2.41
N ASP A 130 10.01 -13.36 3.39
CA ASP A 130 9.31 -13.19 4.67
C ASP A 130 9.87 -12.10 5.61
N ASP A 131 11.06 -11.56 5.32
CA ASP A 131 11.68 -10.44 6.04
C ASP A 131 12.20 -9.32 5.11
N ALA A 132 11.66 -9.22 3.91
CA ALA A 132 12.08 -8.18 2.98
C ALA A 132 11.56 -6.79 3.39
N ILE A 133 12.25 -5.76 2.90
CA ILE A 133 11.74 -4.40 2.86
C ILE A 133 10.86 -4.31 1.61
N LEU A 134 9.58 -3.98 1.84
CA LEU A 134 8.65 -3.64 0.79
C LEU A 134 8.89 -2.20 0.33
N VAL A 135 9.10 -2.01 -0.97
CA VAL A 135 9.05 -0.70 -1.59
C VAL A 135 7.92 -0.70 -2.62
N THR A 136 7.12 0.34 -2.64
CA THR A 136 6.06 0.48 -3.64
C THR A 136 6.22 1.75 -4.45
N ASP A 137 5.98 1.64 -5.74
CA ASP A 137 5.59 2.78 -6.56
C ASP A 137 4.11 3.08 -6.34
N VAL A 138 3.60 4.14 -6.95
CA VAL A 138 2.22 4.61 -6.76
C VAL A 138 1.28 4.03 -7.82
N GLY A 139 0.14 3.50 -7.38
CA GLY A 139 -0.89 2.89 -8.22
C GLY A 139 -1.61 1.74 -7.53
N GLN A 140 -2.34 0.91 -8.29
CA GLN A 140 -3.07 -0.25 -7.76
C GLN A 140 -2.12 -1.23 -7.04
N GLN A 141 -0.95 -1.50 -7.60
CA GLN A 141 0.07 -2.35 -6.99
C GLN A 141 0.51 -1.86 -5.60
N GLN A 142 0.49 -0.54 -5.33
CA GLN A 142 0.76 0.02 -4.00
C GLN A 142 -0.28 -0.44 -2.99
N MET A 143 -1.56 -0.35 -3.36
CA MET A 143 -2.68 -0.72 -2.49
C MET A 143 -2.69 -2.22 -2.21
N PHE A 144 -2.50 -3.05 -3.25
CA PHE A 144 -2.37 -4.50 -3.08
C PHE A 144 -1.14 -4.86 -2.24
N ALA A 145 0.04 -4.28 -2.53
CA ALA A 145 1.24 -4.58 -1.78
C ALA A 145 1.11 -4.19 -0.30
N SER A 146 0.56 -3.02 0.00
CA SER A 146 0.35 -2.57 1.38
C SER A 146 -0.62 -3.47 2.17
N ARG A 147 -1.60 -4.10 1.50
CA ARG A 147 -2.61 -4.96 2.11
C ARG A 147 -2.16 -6.40 2.29
N TYR A 148 -1.48 -6.98 1.31
CA TYR A 148 -1.19 -8.42 1.26
C TYR A 148 0.23 -8.78 1.66
N PHE A 149 1.17 -7.81 1.69
CA PHE A 149 2.53 -8.07 2.14
C PHE A 149 2.57 -8.23 3.67
N ARG A 150 3.42 -9.15 4.15
CA ARG A 150 3.53 -9.48 5.57
C ARG A 150 4.78 -8.84 6.16
N PHE A 151 4.61 -8.13 7.27
CA PHE A 151 5.71 -7.44 7.94
C PHE A 151 6.08 -8.15 9.25
N LYS A 152 7.36 -8.43 9.46
CA LYS A 152 7.91 -8.96 10.72
C LYS A 152 8.49 -7.86 11.60
N HIS A 153 8.97 -6.80 10.99
CA HIS A 153 9.65 -5.71 11.68
C HIS A 153 9.05 -4.35 11.31
N THR A 154 9.21 -3.39 12.21
CA THR A 154 8.93 -1.98 11.93
C THR A 154 9.89 -1.45 10.87
N ARG A 155 9.53 -0.35 10.20
CA ARG A 155 10.35 0.26 9.13
C ARG A 155 10.66 -0.68 7.97
N SER A 156 9.69 -1.54 7.62
CA SER A 156 9.81 -2.50 6.52
C SER A 156 8.96 -2.14 5.30
N ILE A 157 8.34 -0.96 5.29
CA ILE A 157 7.63 -0.41 4.12
C ILE A 157 8.15 0.98 3.78
N ILE A 158 8.41 1.21 2.50
CA ILE A 158 8.82 2.50 1.93
C ILE A 158 7.86 2.82 0.78
N THR A 159 7.16 3.93 0.89
CA THR A 159 6.13 4.33 -0.06
C THR A 159 5.98 5.85 -0.11
N SER A 160 5.57 6.40 -1.25
CA SER A 160 5.21 7.82 -1.35
C SER A 160 3.83 8.09 -0.76
N GLY A 161 3.71 7.97 0.57
CA GLY A 161 2.44 8.10 1.29
C GLY A 161 1.95 9.55 1.45
N GLY A 162 2.82 10.53 1.32
CA GLY A 162 2.47 11.95 1.45
C GLY A 162 1.94 12.58 0.16
N LEU A 163 2.70 12.46 -0.91
CA LEU A 163 2.40 13.11 -2.19
C LEU A 163 1.90 12.14 -3.28
N GLY A 164 2.06 10.83 -3.09
CA GLY A 164 1.62 9.84 -4.07
C GLY A 164 2.34 9.98 -5.42
N THR A 165 3.66 10.12 -5.40
CA THR A 165 4.48 10.41 -6.57
C THR A 165 4.78 9.14 -7.35
N MET A 166 4.23 8.98 -8.56
CA MET A 166 4.63 7.92 -9.49
C MET A 166 6.10 8.08 -9.90
N GLY A 167 6.81 6.96 -10.07
CA GLY A 167 8.26 6.94 -10.32
C GLY A 167 9.12 6.98 -9.05
N PHE A 168 8.51 7.12 -7.87
CA PHE A 168 9.22 7.08 -6.59
C PHE A 168 9.87 5.71 -6.30
N GLY A 169 9.22 4.63 -6.72
CA GLY A 169 9.53 3.27 -6.26
C GLY A 169 10.94 2.81 -6.60
N LEU A 170 11.37 2.97 -7.84
CA LEU A 170 12.68 2.47 -8.31
C LEU A 170 13.86 3.13 -7.59
N PRO A 171 13.99 4.47 -7.56
CA PRO A 171 15.07 5.12 -6.81
C PRO A 171 14.99 4.86 -5.30
N ALA A 172 13.78 4.77 -4.73
CA ALA A 172 13.61 4.45 -3.32
C ALA A 172 14.07 3.02 -2.98
N ALA A 173 13.84 2.04 -3.86
CA ALA A 173 14.31 0.67 -3.68
C ALA A 173 15.84 0.57 -3.72
N ILE A 174 16.48 1.32 -4.59
CA ILE A 174 17.95 1.45 -4.63
C ILE A 174 18.45 1.99 -3.29
N GLY A 175 17.89 3.10 -2.83
CA GLY A 175 18.26 3.71 -1.55
C GLY A 175 18.02 2.78 -0.36
N ALA A 176 16.90 2.06 -0.35
CA ALA A 176 16.57 1.08 0.69
C ALA A 176 17.61 -0.05 0.75
N LYS A 177 18.02 -0.58 -0.41
CA LYS A 177 19.03 -1.65 -0.46
C LYS A 177 20.42 -1.20 -0.04
N ILE A 178 20.79 0.03 -0.39
CA ILE A 178 22.05 0.64 0.09
C ILE A 178 22.01 0.85 1.60
N GLY A 179 20.88 1.33 2.14
CA GLY A 179 20.70 1.58 3.56
C GLY A 179 20.54 0.32 4.43
N ALA A 180 20.15 -0.80 3.83
CA ALA A 180 19.93 -2.09 4.50
C ALA A 180 20.51 -3.25 3.64
N PRO A 181 21.83 -3.34 3.52
CA PRO A 181 22.49 -4.26 2.59
C PRO A 181 22.23 -5.75 2.90
N ASP A 182 21.93 -6.09 4.15
CA ASP A 182 21.72 -7.47 4.60
C ASP A 182 20.26 -7.94 4.43
N ARG A 183 19.32 -7.04 4.07
CA ARG A 183 17.91 -7.37 3.86
C ARG A 183 17.57 -7.40 2.38
N ASP A 184 16.69 -8.30 2.00
CA ASP A 184 16.07 -8.25 0.67
C ASP A 184 15.21 -6.99 0.54
N VAL A 185 15.18 -6.43 -0.67
CA VAL A 185 14.30 -5.32 -1.04
C VAL A 185 13.46 -5.74 -2.22
N CYS A 186 12.15 -5.77 -2.04
CA CYS A 186 11.16 -6.08 -3.04
C CYS A 186 10.43 -4.80 -3.46
N LEU A 187 10.61 -4.39 -4.71
CA LEU A 187 9.89 -3.27 -5.31
C LEU A 187 8.68 -3.78 -6.07
N PHE A 188 7.48 -3.34 -5.69
CA PHE A 188 6.29 -3.49 -6.50
C PHE A 188 6.03 -2.20 -7.29
N VAL A 189 6.03 -2.30 -8.59
CA VAL A 189 5.88 -1.15 -9.51
C VAL A 189 4.94 -1.51 -10.65
N GLY A 190 4.10 -0.58 -11.05
CA GLY A 190 3.26 -0.69 -12.25
C GLY A 190 4.06 -0.32 -13.50
N ASP A 191 3.55 -0.75 -14.66
CA ASP A 191 4.15 -0.47 -15.96
C ASP A 191 4.29 1.03 -16.27
N GLY A 192 3.29 1.85 -15.93
CA GLY A 192 3.38 3.30 -16.04
C GLY A 192 4.36 3.93 -15.07
N GLY A 193 4.41 3.44 -13.80
CA GLY A 193 5.32 3.95 -12.78
C GLY A 193 6.79 3.64 -13.10
N LEU A 194 7.10 2.43 -13.55
CA LEU A 194 8.46 2.04 -13.92
C LEU A 194 9.01 2.94 -15.04
N GLN A 195 8.18 3.27 -16.05
CA GLN A 195 8.59 4.10 -17.17
C GLN A 195 8.98 5.53 -16.78
N MET A 196 8.51 6.04 -15.65
CA MET A 196 8.83 7.41 -15.21
C MET A 196 10.27 7.59 -14.72
N THR A 197 10.92 6.50 -14.30
CA THR A 197 12.29 6.53 -13.76
C THR A 197 13.16 5.38 -14.29
N LEU A 198 12.89 4.91 -15.51
CA LEU A 198 13.62 3.83 -16.17
C LEU A 198 15.15 4.03 -16.18
N GLN A 199 15.62 5.27 -16.25
CA GLN A 199 17.04 5.60 -16.22
C GLN A 199 17.76 5.10 -14.97
N GLU A 200 17.05 4.88 -13.87
CA GLU A 200 17.63 4.38 -12.62
C GLU A 200 18.02 2.89 -12.69
N LEU A 201 17.60 2.16 -13.74
CA LEU A 201 18.14 0.84 -14.01
C LEU A 201 19.66 0.91 -14.31
N GLY A 202 20.12 2.01 -14.92
CA GLY A 202 21.53 2.32 -15.07
C GLY A 202 22.24 2.51 -13.74
N THR A 203 21.60 3.15 -12.76
CA THR A 203 22.14 3.30 -11.40
C THR A 203 22.26 1.95 -10.70
N ILE A 204 21.29 1.04 -10.86
CA ILE A 204 21.36 -0.34 -10.35
C ILE A 204 22.58 -1.07 -10.94
N PHE A 205 22.77 -1.00 -12.26
CA PHE A 205 23.88 -1.64 -12.93
C PHE A 205 25.23 -1.08 -12.48
N GLN A 206 25.37 0.25 -12.51
CA GLN A 206 26.63 0.93 -12.13
C GLN A 206 27.01 0.64 -10.67
N SER A 207 26.05 0.59 -9.75
CA SER A 207 26.28 0.44 -8.31
C SER A 207 26.16 -1.02 -7.84
N SER A 208 25.84 -1.96 -8.73
CA SER A 208 25.63 -3.39 -8.43
C SER A 208 24.63 -3.64 -7.30
N VAL A 209 23.54 -2.89 -7.23
CA VAL A 209 22.55 -2.96 -6.16
C VAL A 209 21.53 -4.07 -6.44
N PRO A 210 21.45 -5.14 -5.61
CA PRO A 210 20.60 -6.31 -5.88
C PRO A 210 19.14 -6.11 -5.44
N VAL A 211 18.41 -5.25 -6.14
CA VAL A 211 16.96 -5.01 -5.93
C VAL A 211 16.13 -6.05 -6.68
N LYS A 212 15.05 -6.55 -6.06
CA LYS A 212 14.07 -7.44 -6.69
C LYS A 212 12.88 -6.60 -7.16
N ILE A 213 12.76 -6.45 -8.49
CA ILE A 213 11.75 -5.60 -9.13
C ILE A 213 10.62 -6.49 -9.61
N ILE A 214 9.43 -6.33 -9.02
CA ILE A 214 8.20 -7.01 -9.41
C ILE A 214 7.36 -5.99 -10.20
N LEU A 215 7.37 -6.11 -11.51
CA LEU A 215 6.63 -5.26 -12.43
C LEU A 215 5.24 -5.84 -12.66
N MET A 216 4.23 -5.21 -12.05
CA MET A 216 2.82 -5.54 -12.23
C MET A 216 2.30 -4.87 -13.51
N ASN A 217 2.31 -5.62 -14.61
CA ASN A 217 1.91 -5.11 -15.92
C ASN A 217 0.45 -5.46 -16.21
N ASN A 218 -0.45 -4.47 -16.11
CA ASN A 218 -1.85 -4.59 -16.52
C ASN A 218 -2.17 -3.79 -17.80
N GLY A 219 -1.21 -3.06 -18.36
CA GLY A 219 -1.39 -2.22 -19.54
C GLY A 219 -2.26 -0.99 -19.29
N PHE A 220 -2.36 -0.52 -18.04
CA PHE A 220 -3.17 0.63 -17.67
C PHE A 220 -2.53 1.51 -16.59
N LEU A 221 -2.87 2.78 -16.59
CA LEU A 221 -2.85 3.61 -15.39
C LEU A 221 -4.03 3.17 -14.50
N GLY A 222 -3.86 2.04 -13.80
CA GLY A 222 -4.96 1.26 -13.24
C GLY A 222 -5.84 2.00 -12.24
N MET A 223 -5.27 2.83 -11.34
CA MET A 223 -6.07 3.64 -10.41
C MET A 223 -6.89 4.70 -11.14
N VAL A 224 -6.34 5.34 -12.19
CA VAL A 224 -7.08 6.33 -12.98
C VAL A 224 -8.22 5.66 -13.75
N ARG A 225 -7.96 4.46 -14.34
CA ARG A 225 -8.97 3.65 -14.98
C ARG A 225 -10.11 3.29 -14.01
N GLN A 226 -9.78 2.79 -12.82
CA GLN A 226 -10.77 2.44 -11.79
C GLN A 226 -11.66 3.63 -11.43
N TRP A 227 -11.09 4.83 -11.27
CA TRP A 227 -11.87 6.03 -11.00
C TRP A 227 -12.79 6.40 -12.16
N GLN A 228 -12.31 6.28 -13.41
CA GLN A 228 -13.15 6.54 -14.59
C GLN A 228 -14.27 5.52 -14.72
N GLU A 229 -14.04 4.28 -14.35
CA GLU A 229 -15.06 3.24 -14.29
C GLU A 229 -16.13 3.56 -13.25
N LEU A 230 -15.74 3.72 -12.00
CA LEU A 230 -16.65 3.82 -10.86
C LEU A 230 -17.38 5.15 -10.78
N PHE A 231 -16.76 6.26 -11.20
CA PHE A 231 -17.30 7.61 -10.97
C PHE A 231 -17.58 8.41 -12.24
N TYR A 232 -17.18 7.93 -13.42
CA TYR A 232 -17.33 8.65 -14.67
C TYR A 232 -18.07 7.83 -15.76
N ASN A 233 -18.92 6.88 -15.35
CA ASN A 233 -19.75 6.06 -16.25
C ASN A 233 -18.94 5.35 -17.33
N HIS A 234 -17.82 4.70 -16.98
CA HIS A 234 -16.91 3.99 -17.90
C HIS A 234 -16.38 4.87 -19.04
N ARG A 235 -16.30 6.18 -18.86
CA ARG A 235 -15.70 7.09 -19.85
C ARG A 235 -14.20 7.12 -19.73
N TYR A 236 -13.54 6.11 -20.29
CA TYR A 236 -12.09 5.98 -20.26
C TYR A 236 -11.42 7.01 -21.16
N SER A 237 -10.34 7.62 -20.67
CA SER A 237 -9.56 8.60 -21.40
C SER A 237 -8.08 8.52 -20.99
N PHE A 238 -7.22 8.20 -21.95
CA PHE A 238 -5.76 8.17 -21.80
C PHE A 238 -5.24 7.32 -20.63
N THR A 239 -5.91 6.21 -20.32
CA THR A 239 -5.51 5.30 -19.23
C THR A 239 -4.85 4.02 -19.72
N GLU A 240 -5.12 3.63 -20.98
CA GLU A 240 -4.48 2.47 -21.61
C GLU A 240 -3.04 2.81 -22.01
N LEU A 241 -2.13 1.87 -21.74
CA LEU A 241 -0.70 2.00 -22.04
C LEU A 241 -0.31 1.02 -23.15
N THR A 242 0.45 1.52 -24.12
CA THR A 242 1.26 0.70 -25.02
C THR A 242 2.66 0.66 -24.49
N ASN A 243 3.01 -0.45 -23.83
CA ASN A 243 4.28 -0.58 -23.14
C ASN A 243 5.46 -0.84 -24.08
N PRO A 244 6.67 -0.38 -23.75
CA PRO A 244 7.88 -0.82 -24.41
C PRO A 244 8.17 -2.28 -24.11
N ASP A 245 9.14 -2.86 -24.81
CA ASP A 245 9.68 -4.17 -24.51
C ASP A 245 10.56 -4.10 -23.25
N PHE A 246 10.01 -4.53 -22.11
CA PHE A 246 10.72 -4.51 -20.83
C PHE A 246 11.86 -5.53 -20.77
N GLU A 247 11.84 -6.60 -21.56
CA GLU A 247 12.95 -7.54 -21.68
C GLU A 247 14.17 -6.85 -22.30
N LEU A 248 13.98 -6.14 -23.40
CA LEU A 248 15.06 -5.40 -24.06
C LEU A 248 15.63 -4.29 -23.16
N ILE A 249 14.76 -3.62 -22.41
CA ILE A 249 15.17 -2.60 -21.44
C ILE A 249 16.01 -3.22 -20.31
N ALA A 250 15.56 -4.32 -19.71
CA ALA A 250 16.29 -5.02 -18.66
C ALA A 250 17.65 -5.53 -19.17
N ARG A 251 17.66 -6.17 -20.33
CA ARG A 251 18.89 -6.68 -20.99
C ARG A 251 19.88 -5.56 -21.31
N GLY A 252 19.39 -4.42 -21.81
CA GLY A 252 20.23 -3.25 -22.08
C GLY A 252 20.92 -2.69 -20.85
N ASN A 253 20.36 -2.92 -19.66
CA ASN A 253 20.93 -2.58 -18.36
C ASN A 253 21.59 -3.78 -17.64
N HIS A 254 21.81 -4.90 -18.32
CA HIS A 254 22.40 -6.13 -17.78
C HIS A 254 21.66 -6.72 -16.56
N ILE A 255 20.35 -6.49 -16.48
CA ILE A 255 19.48 -7.00 -15.42
C ILE A 255 18.82 -8.30 -15.91
N PRO A 256 18.98 -9.44 -15.20
CA PRO A 256 18.22 -10.66 -15.47
C PRO A 256 16.72 -10.39 -15.44
N TYR A 257 16.02 -10.99 -16.40
CA TYR A 257 14.60 -10.76 -16.63
C TYR A 257 13.85 -12.08 -16.81
N ARG A 258 12.61 -12.11 -16.34
CA ARG A 258 11.61 -13.12 -16.65
C ARG A 258 10.24 -12.48 -16.74
N CYS A 259 9.43 -12.88 -17.74
CA CYS A 259 8.01 -12.55 -17.83
C CYS A 259 7.18 -13.80 -17.53
N ILE A 260 6.08 -13.63 -16.80
CA ILE A 260 5.10 -14.69 -16.52
C ILE A 260 3.68 -14.19 -16.73
N GLU A 261 2.79 -15.09 -17.13
CA GLU A 261 1.38 -14.83 -17.41
C GLU A 261 0.44 -15.84 -16.72
N ARG A 262 0.98 -16.96 -16.21
CA ARG A 262 0.20 -18.08 -15.70
C ARG A 262 0.48 -18.37 -14.22
N HIS A 263 -0.54 -18.86 -13.53
CA HIS A 263 -0.49 -19.21 -12.10
C HIS A 263 0.59 -20.27 -11.77
N ASP A 264 0.80 -21.23 -12.66
CA ASP A 264 1.77 -22.32 -12.47
C ASP A 264 3.24 -21.89 -12.58
N GLU A 265 3.50 -20.72 -13.16
CA GLU A 265 4.85 -20.17 -13.31
C GLU A 265 5.29 -19.34 -12.07
N LEU A 266 4.33 -18.87 -11.26
CA LEU A 266 4.55 -17.84 -10.27
C LEU A 266 5.57 -18.23 -9.20
N ASP A 267 5.40 -19.37 -8.56
CA ASP A 267 6.26 -19.77 -7.43
C ASP A 267 7.72 -20.03 -7.90
N GLU A 268 7.89 -20.63 -9.09
CA GLU A 268 9.20 -20.87 -9.66
C GLU A 268 9.90 -19.56 -10.07
N ALA A 269 9.17 -18.63 -10.68
CA ALA A 269 9.71 -17.34 -11.08
C ALA A 269 10.19 -16.51 -9.88
N ILE A 270 9.42 -16.53 -8.77
CA ILE A 270 9.80 -15.88 -7.53
C ILE A 270 11.04 -16.54 -6.90
N ALA A 271 11.11 -17.88 -6.90
CA ALA A 271 12.28 -18.61 -6.42
C ALA A 271 13.53 -18.29 -7.25
N GLN A 272 13.40 -18.22 -8.57
CA GLN A 272 14.48 -17.79 -9.47
C GLN A 272 14.93 -16.35 -9.15
N MET A 273 14.01 -15.42 -9.00
CA MET A 273 14.31 -14.03 -8.61
C MET A 273 15.02 -13.97 -7.26
N LYS A 274 14.57 -14.74 -6.28
CA LYS A 274 15.16 -14.79 -4.94
C LYS A 274 16.59 -15.32 -4.96
N SER A 275 16.84 -16.38 -5.71
CA SER A 275 18.17 -17.01 -5.82
C SER A 275 19.18 -16.20 -6.63
N CYS A 276 18.72 -15.22 -7.41
CA CYS A 276 19.59 -14.38 -8.22
C CYS A 276 20.41 -13.44 -7.30
N PRO A 277 21.76 -13.46 -7.38
CA PRO A 277 22.61 -12.63 -6.50
C PRO A 277 22.62 -11.15 -6.87
N THR A 278 22.15 -10.82 -8.08
CA THR A 278 22.09 -9.44 -8.59
C THR A 278 20.66 -8.90 -8.54
N ALA A 279 20.45 -7.72 -9.09
CA ALA A 279 19.11 -7.23 -9.38
C ALA A 279 18.39 -8.21 -10.32
N PHE A 280 17.07 -8.23 -10.25
CA PHE A 280 16.20 -9.05 -11.09
C PHE A 280 14.91 -8.30 -11.40
N LEU A 281 14.48 -8.32 -12.66
CA LEU A 281 13.19 -7.79 -13.07
C LEU A 281 12.26 -8.95 -13.43
N LEU A 282 11.24 -9.15 -12.59
CA LEU A 282 10.15 -10.08 -12.82
C LEU A 282 8.94 -9.30 -13.33
N GLU A 283 8.64 -9.42 -14.62
CA GLU A 283 7.39 -8.91 -15.19
C GLU A 283 6.28 -9.94 -14.96
N VAL A 284 5.20 -9.50 -14.34
CA VAL A 284 4.01 -10.30 -14.12
C VAL A 284 2.86 -9.63 -14.86
N ARG A 285 2.36 -10.27 -15.91
CA ARG A 285 1.16 -9.84 -16.62
C ARG A 285 -0.05 -10.25 -15.82
N VAL A 286 -0.69 -9.25 -15.22
CA VAL A 286 -1.82 -9.44 -14.32
C VAL A 286 -3.14 -9.09 -14.99
N GLU A 287 -4.25 -9.46 -14.33
CA GLU A 287 -5.60 -9.08 -14.77
C GLU A 287 -5.68 -7.58 -15.03
N ARG A 288 -6.16 -7.23 -16.22
CA ARG A 288 -6.11 -5.86 -16.72
C ARG A 288 -7.09 -4.92 -16.00
N GLU A 289 -8.26 -5.43 -15.65
CA GLU A 289 -9.39 -4.63 -15.17
C GLU A 289 -9.72 -4.87 -13.69
N GLU A 290 -8.79 -5.48 -12.94
CA GLU A 290 -8.96 -5.68 -11.50
C GLU A 290 -9.04 -4.34 -10.76
N ASN A 291 -10.08 -4.16 -9.94
CA ASN A 291 -10.26 -2.99 -9.09
C ASN A 291 -9.75 -3.25 -7.67
N VAL A 292 -9.32 -2.18 -7.00
CA VAL A 292 -8.86 -2.24 -5.60
C VAL A 292 -10.04 -2.02 -4.67
N PHE A 293 -10.37 -3.04 -3.89
CA PHE A 293 -11.33 -2.99 -2.78
C PHE A 293 -10.67 -3.53 -1.50
N PRO A 294 -11.19 -3.14 -0.30
CA PRO A 294 -12.23 -2.15 -0.04
C PRO A 294 -11.84 -0.72 -0.47
N MET A 295 -12.83 0.11 -0.73
CA MET A 295 -12.62 1.50 -1.11
C MET A 295 -13.71 2.41 -0.52
N VAL A 296 -13.31 3.55 0.03
CA VAL A 296 -14.22 4.65 0.37
C VAL A 296 -14.28 5.61 -0.82
N PRO A 297 -15.47 5.89 -1.39
CA PRO A 297 -15.58 6.88 -2.46
C PRO A 297 -15.13 8.27 -2.00
N ALA A 298 -14.55 9.05 -2.92
CA ALA A 298 -14.05 10.39 -2.59
C ALA A 298 -15.16 11.28 -2.00
N GLY A 299 -14.85 11.97 -0.90
CA GLY A 299 -15.77 12.87 -0.22
C GLY A 299 -16.87 12.18 0.59
N MET A 300 -16.88 10.85 0.66
CA MET A 300 -17.80 10.10 1.52
C MET A 300 -17.21 9.86 2.90
N PRO A 301 -18.05 9.67 3.93
CA PRO A 301 -17.58 9.22 5.24
C PRO A 301 -16.81 7.90 5.17
N VAL A 302 -15.79 7.73 6.02
CA VAL A 302 -14.93 6.51 5.98
C VAL A 302 -15.70 5.22 6.25
N ASN A 303 -16.81 5.29 6.96
CA ASN A 303 -17.68 4.13 7.21
C ASN A 303 -18.57 3.74 6.01
N ASP A 304 -18.60 4.55 4.94
CA ASP A 304 -19.23 4.19 3.66
C ASP A 304 -18.28 3.36 2.77
N ILE A 305 -17.39 2.63 3.39
CA ILE A 305 -16.43 1.75 2.74
C ILE A 305 -17.15 0.62 1.99
N ARG A 306 -16.83 0.48 0.69
CA ARG A 306 -17.39 -0.53 -0.20
C ARG A 306 -16.47 -1.73 -0.32
N LEU A 307 -17.06 -2.90 -0.43
CA LEU A 307 -16.36 -4.17 -0.64
C LEU A 307 -16.41 -4.61 -2.13
N GLU A 308 -17.26 -3.96 -2.94
CA GLU A 308 -17.45 -4.23 -4.38
C GLU A 308 -17.83 -2.94 -5.15
#